data_159923b5e00d353d430cadf43cb1ee7e
#
_entry.id   159923b5e00d353d430cadf43cb1ee7e
#
_cell.length_a   1.000
_cell.length_b   1.000
_cell.length_c   1.000
_cell.angle_alpha   90.00
_cell.angle_beta   90.00
_cell.angle_gamma   90.00
#
_symmetry.space_group_name_H-M   'P 1'
#
loop_
_entity.id
_entity.type
_entity.pdbx_description
1 polymer ?
#
loop_
_entity_poly.entity_id
_entity_poly.type
_entity_poly.pdbx_seq_one_letter_code
_entity_poly.pdbx_strand_id
1 'polypeptide(L)'
;MRRKSLSKIAFLVLSLLFAAVCAVMLIDPWNWVDADGNAVAEAGAFPGVEKPELLLPAEPVSQEPFNILILGLDHGLDRPDDGYERSDVIIVAHIDEARGKACLLSLPRDSYVEIPGYGKSKINDAYQAGGAQLAVQTVEEVTGMDIRNYVVVDFDEFIWLVDLFGGIQITMEEAIMDPKVGIIPAGSQVLDGEQALIMARSRDYPQGDLKRVRQQQRLLIQILYKGKELAAYPGAAWFLSVALEPLETDLTQDDVIRLARQFASFPVVDIQGGVAPGRMGMAGSASVIFLDEAGLALLVSSIESQCVVPDEFR
;
A
#
# COMPACT_ATOMS: atom_id res chain seq x y z
N MET A 1 15.09 0.19 -29.73
CA MET A 1 14.62 1.61 -29.55
C MET A 1 13.18 1.91 -30.04
N ARG A 2 12.30 0.95 -30.34
CA ARG A 2 10.92 1.20 -30.81
C ARG A 2 9.79 0.91 -29.80
N ARG A 3 10.06 0.27 -28.66
CA ARG A 3 9.02 -0.05 -27.65
C ARG A 3 8.64 1.11 -26.72
N LYS A 4 9.53 2.07 -26.45
CA LYS A 4 9.28 3.20 -25.52
C LYS A 4 8.38 4.30 -26.06
N SER A 5 8.13 4.35 -27.36
CA SER A 5 7.24 5.36 -27.99
C SER A 5 5.75 4.96 -27.94
N LEU A 6 5.47 3.66 -28.03
CA LEU A 6 4.09 3.15 -27.96
C LEU A 6 3.49 3.25 -26.56
N SER A 7 4.30 3.11 -25.49
CA SER A 7 3.83 3.24 -24.12
C SER A 7 3.39 4.68 -23.78
N LYS A 8 4.11 5.70 -24.28
CA LYS A 8 3.76 7.12 -24.06
C LYS A 8 2.47 7.55 -24.77
N ILE A 9 2.20 7.00 -25.94
CA ILE A 9 0.97 7.30 -26.70
C ILE A 9 -0.21 6.54 -26.05
N ALA A 10 -0.01 5.29 -25.65
CA ALA A 10 -1.00 4.54 -24.90
C ALA A 10 -1.31 5.22 -23.56
N PHE A 11 -0.30 5.71 -22.85
CA PHE A 11 -0.44 6.46 -21.60
C PHE A 11 -1.22 7.77 -21.81
N LEU A 12 -0.90 8.53 -22.87
CA LEU A 12 -1.61 9.78 -23.18
C LEU A 12 -3.08 9.52 -23.56
N VAL A 13 -3.35 8.45 -24.29
CA VAL A 13 -4.71 8.04 -24.66
C VAL A 13 -5.48 7.53 -23.44
N LEU A 14 -4.83 6.77 -22.56
CA LEU A 14 -5.44 6.28 -21.31
C LEU A 14 -5.73 7.44 -20.35
N SER A 15 -4.81 8.39 -20.20
CA SER A 15 -5.02 9.57 -19.33
C SER A 15 -6.10 10.50 -19.89
N LEU A 16 -6.22 10.65 -21.22
CA LEU A 16 -7.31 11.39 -21.85
C LEU A 16 -8.66 10.66 -21.73
N LEU A 17 -8.67 9.35 -21.88
CA LEU A 17 -9.86 8.52 -21.60
C LEU A 17 -10.24 8.58 -20.13
N PHE A 18 -9.27 8.51 -19.22
CA PHE A 18 -9.49 8.65 -17.78
C PHE A 18 -10.04 10.04 -17.42
N ALA A 19 -9.44 11.12 -17.97
CA ALA A 19 -9.96 12.48 -17.78
C ALA A 19 -11.38 12.64 -18.35
N ALA A 20 -11.68 12.01 -19.47
CA ALA A 20 -13.02 11.99 -20.06
C ALA A 20 -14.01 11.18 -19.21
N VAL A 21 -13.58 10.03 -18.67
CA VAL A 21 -14.39 9.20 -17.74
C VAL A 21 -14.59 9.94 -16.41
N CYS A 22 -13.56 10.60 -15.86
CA CYS A 22 -13.71 11.45 -14.67
C CYS A 22 -14.61 12.65 -14.93
N ALA A 23 -14.51 13.30 -16.10
CA ALA A 23 -15.40 14.39 -16.47
C ALA A 23 -16.86 13.91 -16.66
N VAL A 24 -17.05 12.70 -17.18
CA VAL A 24 -18.38 12.05 -17.27
C VAL A 24 -18.89 11.61 -15.92
N MET A 25 -17.99 11.19 -14.97
CA MET A 25 -18.37 10.80 -13.61
C MET A 25 -18.62 11.99 -12.69
N LEU A 26 -18.00 13.16 -12.96
CA LEU A 26 -18.28 14.41 -12.24
C LEU A 26 -19.62 15.02 -12.65
N ILE A 27 -20.15 14.63 -13.81
CA ILE A 27 -21.51 14.92 -14.23
C ILE A 27 -22.27 13.62 -13.90
N ASP A 28 -22.95 13.58 -12.74
CA ASP A 28 -23.80 12.44 -12.38
C ASP A 28 -24.84 12.22 -13.51
N PRO A 29 -24.69 11.24 -14.41
CA PRO A 29 -25.56 11.09 -15.57
C PRO A 29 -26.98 10.64 -15.17
N TRP A 30 -27.19 10.35 -13.88
CA TRP A 30 -28.46 9.89 -13.33
C TRP A 30 -29.19 10.96 -12.54
N ASN A 31 -28.58 12.13 -12.35
CA ASN A 31 -29.14 13.22 -11.55
C ASN A 31 -29.21 14.54 -12.33
N TRP A 32 -29.56 14.46 -13.60
CA TRP A 32 -29.77 15.64 -14.42
C TRP A 32 -31.07 16.33 -13.97
N VAL A 33 -30.94 17.59 -13.58
CA VAL A 33 -32.07 18.49 -13.37
C VAL A 33 -32.15 19.46 -14.53
N ASP A 34 -33.36 19.78 -15.00
CA ASP A 34 -33.58 20.84 -15.97
C ASP A 34 -33.28 22.23 -15.37
N ALA A 35 -33.36 23.27 -16.19
CA ALA A 35 -33.12 24.65 -15.79
C ALA A 35 -34.08 25.11 -14.66
N ASP A 36 -35.13 24.39 -14.40
CA ASP A 36 -36.15 24.68 -13.38
C ASP A 36 -35.95 23.82 -12.11
N GLY A 37 -34.89 22.99 -12.05
CA GLY A 37 -34.55 22.16 -10.91
C GLY A 37 -35.34 20.86 -10.81
N ASN A 38 -36.09 20.45 -11.83
CA ASN A 38 -36.78 19.18 -11.86
C ASN A 38 -35.84 18.07 -12.34
N ALA A 39 -35.87 16.93 -11.68
CA ALA A 39 -35.14 15.76 -12.13
C ALA A 39 -35.63 15.39 -13.52
N VAL A 40 -34.76 15.47 -14.54
CA VAL A 40 -35.01 14.93 -15.86
C VAL A 40 -34.90 13.42 -15.75
N ALA A 41 -35.86 12.85 -15.04
CA ALA A 41 -35.98 11.42 -14.90
C ALA A 41 -36.11 10.84 -16.31
N GLU A 42 -35.31 9.83 -16.63
CA GLU A 42 -35.38 8.99 -17.80
C GLU A 42 -34.63 9.46 -19.07
N ALA A 43 -34.02 10.64 -19.14
CA ALA A 43 -33.24 11.04 -20.31
C ALA A 43 -31.81 10.40 -20.36
N GLY A 44 -31.43 9.62 -19.39
CA GLY A 44 -30.10 9.00 -19.27
C GLY A 44 -29.96 7.60 -19.86
N ALA A 45 -31.01 7.07 -20.45
CA ALA A 45 -30.88 5.81 -21.14
C ALA A 45 -30.28 6.05 -22.53
N PHE A 46 -28.98 5.85 -22.68
CA PHE A 46 -28.46 5.56 -24.00
C PHE A 46 -29.22 4.34 -24.52
N PRO A 47 -29.88 4.40 -25.69
CA PRO A 47 -30.65 3.29 -26.20
C PRO A 47 -29.77 2.03 -26.31
N GLY A 48 -30.05 1.01 -25.50
CA GLY A 48 -29.29 -0.24 -25.47
C GLY A 48 -28.19 -0.34 -24.40
N VAL A 49 -28.02 0.65 -23.53
CA VAL A 49 -27.19 0.51 -22.32
C VAL A 49 -28.14 0.35 -21.14
N GLU A 50 -28.38 -0.88 -20.75
CA GLU A 50 -28.99 -1.15 -19.45
C GLU A 50 -28.08 -0.54 -18.38
N LYS A 51 -28.69 0.19 -17.40
CA LYS A 51 -28.00 0.59 -16.18
C LYS A 51 -27.28 -0.65 -15.69
N PRO A 52 -25.95 -0.66 -15.58
CA PRO A 52 -25.29 -1.77 -14.96
C PRO A 52 -25.88 -1.85 -13.56
N GLU A 53 -26.84 -2.73 -13.38
CA GLU A 53 -27.28 -3.15 -12.08
C GLU A 53 -26.01 -3.80 -11.52
N LEU A 54 -25.30 -3.05 -10.68
CA LEU A 54 -24.22 -3.58 -9.89
C LEU A 54 -24.88 -4.55 -8.91
N LEU A 55 -25.47 -5.60 -9.47
CA LEU A 55 -25.91 -6.79 -8.76
C LEU A 55 -24.63 -7.47 -8.29
N LEU A 56 -24.08 -6.85 -7.25
CA LEU A 56 -23.14 -7.54 -6.41
C LEU A 56 -23.96 -8.58 -5.67
N PRO A 57 -23.77 -9.89 -5.95
CA PRO A 57 -24.33 -10.88 -5.06
C PRO A 57 -23.89 -10.47 -3.65
N ALA A 58 -24.82 -10.37 -2.74
CA ALA A 58 -24.54 -10.23 -1.33
C ALA A 58 -24.06 -11.60 -0.81
N GLU A 59 -22.94 -12.08 -1.34
CA GLU A 59 -22.22 -13.16 -0.66
C GLU A 59 -21.80 -12.60 0.69
N PRO A 60 -22.05 -13.32 1.78
CA PRO A 60 -21.56 -12.91 3.09
C PRO A 60 -20.04 -12.81 3.00
N VAL A 61 -19.55 -11.58 3.05
CA VAL A 61 -18.12 -11.31 3.13
C VAL A 61 -17.59 -12.02 4.37
N SER A 62 -16.52 -12.79 4.21
CA SER A 62 -15.86 -13.42 5.35
C SER A 62 -15.51 -12.31 6.34
N GLN A 63 -16.09 -12.38 7.55
CA GLN A 63 -15.84 -11.40 8.62
C GLN A 63 -14.57 -11.76 9.41
N GLU A 64 -13.83 -12.76 8.98
CA GLU A 64 -12.59 -13.16 9.65
C GLU A 64 -11.46 -12.19 9.26
N PRO A 65 -10.68 -11.74 10.25
CA PRO A 65 -9.49 -10.94 9.98
C PRO A 65 -8.53 -11.67 9.04
N PHE A 66 -7.76 -10.92 8.26
CA PHE A 66 -6.76 -11.47 7.35
C PHE A 66 -5.53 -10.57 7.25
N ASN A 67 -4.42 -11.15 6.79
CA ASN A 67 -3.15 -10.45 6.65
C ASN A 67 -2.72 -10.37 5.19
N ILE A 68 -2.20 -9.19 4.81
CA ILE A 68 -1.56 -8.95 3.51
C ILE A 68 -0.12 -8.53 3.78
N LEU A 69 0.85 -9.16 3.12
CA LEU A 69 2.23 -8.74 3.13
C LEU A 69 2.47 -7.67 2.06
N ILE A 70 3.00 -6.53 2.47
CA ILE A 70 3.38 -5.44 1.57
C ILE A 70 4.90 -5.37 1.56
N LEU A 71 5.48 -5.53 0.36
CA LEU A 71 6.91 -5.47 0.11
C LEU A 71 7.21 -4.25 -0.76
N GLY A 72 8.12 -3.39 -0.31
CA GLY A 72 8.64 -2.29 -1.10
C GLY A 72 10.07 -2.59 -1.56
N LEU A 73 10.29 -2.61 -2.87
CA LEU A 73 11.61 -2.89 -3.45
C LEU A 73 12.43 -1.61 -3.60
N ASP A 74 13.71 -1.68 -3.27
CA ASP A 74 14.70 -0.63 -3.57
C ASP A 74 15.21 -0.81 -5.01
N HIS A 75 14.28 -0.78 -5.98
CA HIS A 75 14.54 -0.84 -7.41
C HIS A 75 13.91 0.36 -8.10
N GLY A 76 14.52 0.89 -9.16
CA GLY A 76 14.01 2.03 -9.92
C GLY A 76 14.99 2.47 -11.00
N LEU A 77 14.57 3.43 -11.83
CA LEU A 77 15.23 3.89 -13.07
C LEU A 77 16.72 4.28 -12.94
N ASP A 78 17.17 4.62 -11.73
CA ASP A 78 18.52 5.13 -11.47
C ASP A 78 19.51 4.04 -11.01
N ARG A 79 19.08 2.78 -10.88
CA ARG A 79 19.97 1.67 -10.56
C ARG A 79 20.17 0.79 -11.77
N PRO A 80 21.44 0.33 -12.02
CA PRO A 80 21.67 -0.72 -13.00
C PRO A 80 20.88 -1.96 -12.55
N ASP A 81 20.29 -2.64 -13.51
CA ASP A 81 19.72 -3.98 -13.32
C ASP A 81 20.89 -4.95 -13.06
N ASP A 82 21.33 -4.98 -11.81
CA ASP A 82 22.43 -5.84 -11.33
C ASP A 82 21.89 -7.16 -10.73
N GLY A 83 20.56 -7.38 -10.84
CA GLY A 83 19.87 -8.54 -10.30
C GLY A 83 19.76 -8.55 -8.76
N TYR A 84 20.03 -7.43 -8.10
CA TYR A 84 19.93 -7.29 -6.66
C TYR A 84 18.67 -6.52 -6.26
N GLU A 85 17.55 -7.22 -6.20
CA GLU A 85 16.29 -6.67 -5.72
C GLU A 85 16.08 -7.04 -4.24
N ARG A 86 16.00 -6.04 -3.37
CA ARG A 86 15.77 -6.23 -1.94
C ARG A 86 14.49 -5.55 -1.50
N SER A 87 13.76 -6.22 -0.63
CA SER A 87 12.59 -5.62 0.02
C SER A 87 13.04 -4.71 1.18
N ASP A 88 13.18 -3.42 0.90
CA ASP A 88 13.56 -2.43 1.91
C ASP A 88 12.38 -2.00 2.80
N VAL A 89 11.15 -2.30 2.38
CA VAL A 89 9.91 -2.17 3.16
C VAL A 89 9.28 -3.54 3.30
N ILE A 90 8.98 -3.93 4.54
CA ILE A 90 8.34 -5.22 4.87
C ILE A 90 7.26 -4.90 5.91
N ILE A 91 6.00 -4.90 5.50
CA ILE A 91 4.87 -4.56 6.35
C ILE A 91 3.78 -5.62 6.23
N VAL A 92 3.34 -6.17 7.36
CA VAL A 92 2.13 -6.99 7.42
C VAL A 92 0.96 -6.05 7.77
N ALA A 93 -0.02 -5.97 6.89
CA ALA A 93 -1.28 -5.27 7.11
C ALA A 93 -2.32 -6.29 7.61
N HIS A 94 -2.68 -6.20 8.87
CA HIS A 94 -3.78 -6.96 9.49
C HIS A 94 -5.07 -6.17 9.35
N ILE A 95 -6.07 -6.75 8.71
CA ILE A 95 -7.37 -6.13 8.43
C ILE A 95 -8.44 -6.84 9.24
N ASP A 96 -9.07 -6.13 10.16
CA ASP A 96 -10.20 -6.60 10.98
C ASP A 96 -11.46 -5.83 10.62
N GLU A 97 -12.21 -6.38 9.69
CA GLU A 97 -13.42 -5.74 9.17
C GLU A 97 -14.53 -5.70 10.23
N ALA A 98 -14.64 -6.74 11.03
CA ALA A 98 -15.68 -6.82 12.05
C ALA A 98 -15.54 -5.70 13.10
N ARG A 99 -14.31 -5.27 13.37
CA ARG A 99 -14.01 -4.17 14.30
C ARG A 99 -13.81 -2.82 13.65
N GLY A 100 -13.77 -2.74 12.30
CA GLY A 100 -13.48 -1.51 11.60
C GLY A 100 -12.04 -1.00 11.83
N LYS A 101 -11.07 -1.89 11.93
CA LYS A 101 -9.68 -1.56 12.28
C LYS A 101 -8.70 -2.17 11.30
N ALA A 102 -7.54 -1.51 11.16
CA ALA A 102 -6.39 -2.08 10.49
C ALA A 102 -5.12 -1.81 11.31
N CYS A 103 -4.22 -2.79 11.37
CA CYS A 103 -2.96 -2.68 12.06
C CYS A 103 -1.81 -3.01 11.11
N LEU A 104 -0.77 -2.19 11.12
CA LEU A 104 0.43 -2.35 10.32
C LEU A 104 1.58 -2.80 11.21
N LEU A 105 2.13 -3.98 10.96
CA LEU A 105 3.35 -4.48 11.59
C LEU A 105 4.53 -4.33 10.63
N SER A 106 5.44 -3.39 10.90
CA SER A 106 6.68 -3.26 10.14
C SER A 106 7.78 -4.13 10.71
N LEU A 107 8.41 -4.90 9.84
CA LEU A 107 9.62 -5.67 10.14
C LEU A 107 10.82 -4.91 9.60
N PRO A 108 11.79 -4.48 10.45
CA PRO A 108 13.00 -3.83 9.95
C PRO A 108 13.75 -4.72 8.97
N ARG A 109 14.12 -4.20 7.82
CA ARG A 109 14.77 -4.95 6.72
C ARG A 109 16.07 -5.66 7.12
N ASP A 110 16.78 -5.11 8.12
CA ASP A 110 18.04 -5.65 8.64
C ASP A 110 17.82 -6.69 9.77
N SER A 111 16.57 -7.14 10.02
CA SER A 111 16.27 -8.20 10.99
C SER A 111 16.98 -9.50 10.61
N TYR A 112 17.77 -10.05 11.54
CA TYR A 112 18.56 -11.26 11.33
C TYR A 112 17.75 -12.50 11.70
N VAL A 113 17.26 -13.20 10.70
CA VAL A 113 16.29 -14.28 10.83
C VAL A 113 16.74 -15.53 10.05
N GLU A 114 16.12 -16.67 10.33
CA GLU A 114 16.22 -17.85 9.48
C GLU A 114 15.36 -17.63 8.23
N ILE A 115 15.95 -17.83 7.05
CA ILE A 115 15.24 -17.82 5.76
C ILE A 115 15.14 -19.27 5.30
N PRO A 116 13.93 -19.82 5.09
CA PRO A 116 13.72 -21.21 4.71
C PRO A 116 14.55 -21.64 3.53
N GLY A 117 15.36 -22.69 3.71
CA GLY A 117 16.24 -23.21 2.65
C GLY A 117 17.46 -22.36 2.31
N TYR A 118 17.62 -21.19 2.92
CA TYR A 118 18.73 -20.25 2.65
C TYR A 118 19.65 -20.08 3.88
N GLY A 119 19.13 -20.27 5.09
CA GLY A 119 19.83 -20.08 6.36
C GLY A 119 19.69 -18.67 6.91
N LYS A 120 20.48 -18.35 7.96
CA LYS A 120 20.36 -17.05 8.66
C LYS A 120 20.92 -15.90 7.84
N SER A 121 20.07 -14.92 7.57
CA SER A 121 20.44 -13.68 6.88
C SER A 121 19.55 -12.53 7.32
N LYS A 122 19.69 -11.35 6.69
CA LYS A 122 18.76 -10.26 6.84
C LYS A 122 17.44 -10.62 6.17
N ILE A 123 16.31 -10.25 6.78
CA ILE A 123 14.97 -10.61 6.29
C ILE A 123 14.73 -10.12 4.86
N ASN A 124 15.31 -8.98 4.47
CA ASN A 124 15.20 -8.45 3.10
C ASN A 124 15.93 -9.27 2.03
N ASP A 125 16.84 -10.17 2.42
CA ASP A 125 17.49 -11.10 1.49
C ASP A 125 16.53 -12.22 1.05
N ALA A 126 15.42 -12.45 1.76
CA ALA A 126 14.43 -13.47 1.41
C ALA A 126 13.80 -13.21 0.03
N TYR A 127 13.44 -11.96 -0.26
CA TYR A 127 12.90 -11.61 -1.58
C TYR A 127 13.94 -11.86 -2.69
N GLN A 128 15.18 -11.44 -2.49
CA GLN A 128 16.28 -11.69 -3.44
C GLN A 128 16.54 -13.18 -3.67
N ALA A 129 16.41 -14.01 -2.62
CA ALA A 129 16.72 -15.44 -2.68
C ALA A 129 15.62 -16.27 -3.35
N GLY A 130 14.35 -15.89 -3.23
CA GLY A 130 13.22 -16.68 -3.71
C GLY A 130 11.94 -15.90 -4.01
N GLY A 131 12.05 -14.58 -4.27
CA GLY A 131 10.91 -13.73 -4.63
C GLY A 131 9.92 -13.54 -3.50
N ALA A 132 8.73 -13.07 -3.86
CA ALA A 132 7.67 -12.77 -2.92
C ALA A 132 7.26 -13.98 -2.07
N GLN A 133 7.24 -15.17 -2.64
CA GLN A 133 6.81 -16.38 -1.92
C GLN A 133 7.75 -16.77 -0.79
N LEU A 134 9.08 -16.69 -0.99
CA LEU A 134 10.03 -16.95 0.09
C LEU A 134 10.00 -15.83 1.14
N ALA A 135 9.75 -14.58 0.73
CA ALA A 135 9.54 -13.49 1.67
C ALA A 135 8.28 -13.71 2.53
N VAL A 136 7.15 -14.14 1.93
CA VAL A 136 5.92 -14.53 2.67
C VAL A 136 6.25 -15.61 3.69
N GLN A 137 6.81 -16.74 3.24
CA GLN A 137 7.14 -17.85 4.14
C GLN A 137 8.07 -17.42 5.28
N THR A 138 9.07 -16.56 4.98
CA THR A 138 9.99 -16.05 6.01
C THR A 138 9.26 -15.17 7.02
N VAL A 139 8.35 -14.31 6.57
CA VAL A 139 7.56 -13.44 7.48
C VAL A 139 6.60 -14.27 8.32
N GLU A 140 5.96 -15.30 7.77
CA GLU A 140 5.10 -16.22 8.51
C GLU A 140 5.89 -16.97 9.61
N GLU A 141 7.07 -17.49 9.30
CA GLU A 141 7.92 -18.17 10.30
C GLU A 141 8.40 -17.22 11.42
N VAL A 142 8.68 -15.95 11.08
CA VAL A 142 9.15 -14.94 12.04
C VAL A 142 8.02 -14.43 12.93
N THR A 143 6.82 -14.24 12.38
CA THR A 143 5.70 -13.60 13.09
C THR A 143 4.69 -14.59 13.63
N GLY A 144 4.58 -15.78 13.04
CA GLY A 144 3.49 -16.72 13.29
C GLY A 144 2.15 -16.31 12.69
N MET A 145 2.08 -15.21 11.93
CA MET A 145 0.86 -14.72 11.27
C MET A 145 0.67 -15.46 9.94
N ASP A 146 -0.56 -15.90 9.64
CA ASP A 146 -0.93 -16.47 8.35
C ASP A 146 -1.10 -15.34 7.31
N ILE A 147 -0.29 -15.32 6.26
CA ILE A 147 -0.29 -14.31 5.22
C ILE A 147 -1.14 -14.79 4.04
N ARG A 148 -2.30 -14.19 3.88
CA ARG A 148 -3.26 -14.61 2.86
C ARG A 148 -2.86 -14.20 1.44
N ASN A 149 -2.35 -12.98 1.30
CA ASN A 149 -1.94 -12.41 0.01
C ASN A 149 -0.71 -11.52 0.19
N TYR A 150 -0.06 -11.20 -0.92
CA TYR A 150 1.02 -10.22 -0.94
C TYR A 150 0.86 -9.19 -2.05
N VAL A 151 1.51 -8.05 -1.86
CA VAL A 151 1.66 -7.00 -2.86
C VAL A 151 3.11 -6.52 -2.82
N VAL A 152 3.76 -6.51 -3.97
CA VAL A 152 5.12 -5.97 -4.15
C VAL A 152 5.02 -4.67 -4.94
N VAL A 153 5.75 -3.66 -4.52
CA VAL A 153 5.74 -2.31 -5.12
C VAL A 153 7.17 -1.83 -5.28
N ASP A 154 7.57 -1.48 -6.48
CA ASP A 154 8.84 -0.79 -6.73
C ASP A 154 8.69 0.75 -6.66
N PHE A 155 9.77 1.50 -6.89
CA PHE A 155 9.75 2.96 -6.81
C PHE A 155 8.89 3.61 -7.88
N ASP A 156 8.93 3.11 -9.11
CA ASP A 156 8.20 3.68 -10.24
C ASP A 156 6.70 3.41 -10.06
N GLU A 157 6.34 2.22 -9.61
CA GLU A 157 4.99 1.80 -9.27
C GLU A 157 4.44 2.61 -8.09
N PHE A 158 5.27 2.84 -7.05
CA PHE A 158 4.89 3.66 -5.90
C PHE A 158 4.60 5.12 -6.32
N ILE A 159 5.49 5.74 -7.10
CA ILE A 159 5.28 7.10 -7.65
C ILE A 159 3.97 7.13 -8.43
N TRP A 160 3.81 6.18 -9.35
CA TRP A 160 2.62 6.11 -10.19
C TRP A 160 1.34 5.93 -9.36
N LEU A 161 1.34 5.07 -8.34
CA LEU A 161 0.19 4.82 -7.47
C LEU A 161 -0.21 6.08 -6.69
N VAL A 162 0.76 6.80 -6.13
CA VAL A 162 0.51 8.04 -5.40
C VAL A 162 -0.07 9.12 -6.32
N ASP A 163 0.48 9.27 -7.53
CA ASP A 163 0.00 10.24 -8.52
C ASP A 163 -1.40 9.86 -9.04
N LEU A 164 -1.67 8.58 -9.24
CA LEU A 164 -2.99 8.06 -9.60
C LEU A 164 -4.05 8.43 -8.56
N PHE A 165 -3.69 8.42 -7.27
CA PHE A 165 -4.57 8.83 -6.17
C PHE A 165 -4.71 10.35 -6.02
N GLY A 166 -4.02 11.14 -6.85
CA GLY A 166 -4.02 12.61 -6.77
C GLY A 166 -3.16 13.17 -5.64
N GLY A 167 -2.17 12.40 -5.22
CA GLY A 167 -1.26 12.75 -4.13
C GLY A 167 -1.75 12.35 -2.74
N ILE A 168 -0.87 12.50 -1.76
CA ILE A 168 -1.09 12.11 -0.36
C ILE A 168 -1.04 13.35 0.53
N GLN A 169 -2.13 13.61 1.25
CA GLN A 169 -2.17 14.68 2.26
C GLN A 169 -1.34 14.29 3.49
N ILE A 170 -0.33 15.10 3.81
CA ILE A 170 0.53 14.85 4.98
C ILE A 170 0.89 16.14 5.70
N THR A 171 1.07 16.04 7.01
CA THR A 171 1.62 17.13 7.81
C THR A 171 3.03 16.76 8.26
N MET A 172 4.02 17.49 7.76
CA MET A 172 5.43 17.34 8.13
C MET A 172 5.72 18.21 9.34
N GLU A 173 6.14 17.60 10.46
CA GLU A 173 6.53 18.33 11.68
C GLU A 173 7.85 19.10 11.46
N GLU A 174 8.75 18.53 10.68
CA GLU A 174 10.05 19.11 10.31
C GLU A 174 10.32 18.87 8.83
N ALA A 175 11.11 19.75 8.22
CA ALA A 175 11.52 19.60 6.82
C ALA A 175 12.46 18.40 6.66
N ILE A 176 12.34 17.70 5.52
CA ILE A 176 13.35 16.76 5.05
C ILE A 176 14.34 17.57 4.20
N MET A 177 15.62 17.48 4.51
CA MET A 177 16.69 18.11 3.75
C MET A 177 17.80 17.10 3.45
N ASP A 178 17.41 16.00 2.78
CA ASP A 178 18.35 14.91 2.46
C ASP A 178 19.03 15.17 1.12
N PRO A 179 20.36 15.45 1.11
CA PRO A 179 21.08 15.75 -0.13
C PRO A 179 21.09 14.61 -1.15
N LYS A 180 20.76 13.39 -0.74
CA LYS A 180 20.78 12.19 -1.60
C LYS A 180 19.44 11.91 -2.27
N VAL A 181 18.35 12.29 -1.62
CA VAL A 181 17.00 11.96 -2.09
C VAL A 181 16.13 13.17 -2.39
N GLY A 182 16.31 14.31 -1.69
CA GLY A 182 15.57 15.52 -1.99
C GLY A 182 15.13 16.33 -0.76
N ILE A 183 14.30 17.33 -0.99
CA ILE A 183 13.84 18.30 0.01
C ILE A 183 12.32 18.29 0.06
N ILE A 184 11.75 18.21 1.28
CA ILE A 184 10.33 18.41 1.55
C ILE A 184 10.22 19.43 2.68
N PRO A 185 9.49 20.56 2.50
CA PRO A 185 9.32 21.55 3.56
C PRO A 185 8.45 21.01 4.70
N ALA A 186 8.58 21.63 5.89
CA ALA A 186 7.66 21.38 7.00
C ALA A 186 6.28 21.99 6.70
N GLY A 187 5.24 21.47 7.37
CA GLY A 187 3.87 21.94 7.25
C GLY A 187 2.93 20.92 6.60
N SER A 188 1.67 21.34 6.47
CA SER A 188 0.62 20.52 5.86
C SER A 188 0.61 20.73 4.35
N GLN A 189 0.73 19.66 3.58
CA GLN A 189 0.85 19.70 2.12
C GLN A 189 0.37 18.40 1.48
N VAL A 190 0.10 18.43 0.18
CA VAL A 190 -0.13 17.25 -0.63
C VAL A 190 1.19 16.89 -1.29
N LEU A 191 1.69 15.69 -1.04
CA LEU A 191 2.86 15.14 -1.71
C LEU A 191 2.44 14.42 -2.98
N ASP A 192 3.12 14.72 -4.09
CA ASP A 192 3.09 13.89 -5.29
C ASP A 192 3.93 12.61 -5.10
N GLY A 193 3.97 11.74 -6.11
CA GLY A 193 4.66 10.46 -6.03
C GLY A 193 6.16 10.59 -5.77
N GLU A 194 6.84 11.55 -6.43
CA GLU A 194 8.27 11.78 -6.20
C GLU A 194 8.54 12.30 -4.78
N GLN A 195 7.73 13.23 -4.29
CA GLN A 195 7.85 13.76 -2.93
C GLN A 195 7.55 12.67 -1.88
N ALA A 196 6.54 11.84 -2.10
CA ALA A 196 6.24 10.71 -1.23
C ALA A 196 7.41 9.71 -1.20
N LEU A 197 8.05 9.45 -2.34
CA LEU A 197 9.24 8.60 -2.41
C LEU A 197 10.44 9.21 -1.67
N ILE A 198 10.66 10.54 -1.76
CA ILE A 198 11.68 11.24 -0.97
C ILE A 198 11.44 10.97 0.53
N MET A 199 10.19 11.11 0.99
CA MET A 199 9.81 10.85 2.39
C MET A 199 10.07 9.39 2.80
N ALA A 200 9.74 8.43 1.94
CA ALA A 200 9.93 7.00 2.20
C ALA A 200 11.41 6.58 2.29
N ARG A 201 12.29 7.28 1.56
CA ARG A 201 13.73 6.93 1.43
C ARG A 201 14.64 7.72 2.34
N SER A 202 14.23 8.91 2.80
CA SER A 202 15.09 9.79 3.58
C SER A 202 15.54 9.14 4.90
N ARG A 203 16.80 9.32 5.22
CA ARG A 203 17.45 8.91 6.46
C ARG A 203 18.01 10.10 7.23
N ASP A 204 17.72 11.32 6.76
CA ASP A 204 18.21 12.56 7.37
C ASP A 204 17.42 12.91 8.65
N TYR A 205 17.50 11.98 9.61
CA TYR A 205 16.84 12.10 10.91
C TYR A 205 17.74 11.63 12.03
N PRO A 206 17.68 12.25 13.22
CA PRO A 206 18.48 11.83 14.37
C PRO A 206 18.27 10.36 14.78
N GLN A 207 17.11 9.80 14.49
CA GLN A 207 16.75 8.42 14.80
C GLN A 207 16.99 7.44 13.64
N GLY A 208 17.53 7.93 12.52
CA GLY A 208 17.96 7.13 11.37
C GLY A 208 16.87 6.20 10.81
N ASP A 209 17.15 4.91 10.82
CA ASP A 209 16.34 3.89 10.17
C ASP A 209 14.95 3.70 10.79
N LEU A 210 14.82 3.83 12.11
CA LEU A 210 13.54 3.69 12.80
C LEU A 210 12.54 4.77 12.39
N LYS A 211 13.01 6.03 12.24
CA LYS A 211 12.15 7.13 11.78
C LYS A 211 11.71 6.89 10.32
N ARG A 212 12.60 6.35 9.48
CA ARG A 212 12.24 5.96 8.10
C ARG A 212 11.10 4.94 8.09
N VAL A 213 11.19 3.88 8.89
CA VAL A 213 10.12 2.86 9.00
C VAL A 213 8.78 3.51 9.41
N ARG A 214 8.80 4.43 10.37
CA ARG A 214 7.58 5.16 10.78
C ARG A 214 7.05 6.08 9.67
N GLN A 215 7.92 6.72 8.87
CA GLN A 215 7.48 7.51 7.72
C GLN A 215 6.84 6.65 6.63
N GLN A 216 7.38 5.46 6.37
CA GLN A 216 6.80 4.48 5.46
C GLN A 216 5.40 4.03 5.94
N GLN A 217 5.23 3.76 7.24
CA GLN A 217 3.91 3.48 7.81
C GLN A 217 2.94 4.65 7.65
N ARG A 218 3.38 5.89 7.93
CA ARG A 218 2.54 7.09 7.76
C ARG A 218 2.05 7.25 6.33
N LEU A 219 2.93 7.05 5.33
CA LEU A 219 2.56 7.07 3.92
C LEU A 219 1.53 5.99 3.60
N LEU A 220 1.77 4.76 4.03
CA LEU A 220 0.82 3.65 3.79
C LEU A 220 -0.54 3.91 4.45
N ILE A 221 -0.57 4.44 5.66
CA ILE A 221 -1.81 4.83 6.35
C ILE A 221 -2.58 5.87 5.51
N GLN A 222 -1.92 6.87 4.97
CA GLN A 222 -2.56 7.88 4.12
C GLN A 222 -3.05 7.31 2.78
N ILE A 223 -2.28 6.38 2.18
CA ILE A 223 -2.70 5.64 0.98
C ILE A 223 -3.98 4.85 1.27
N LEU A 224 -4.04 4.15 2.41
CA LEU A 224 -5.23 3.40 2.83
C LEU A 224 -6.44 4.30 3.05
N TYR A 225 -6.27 5.46 3.72
CA TYR A 225 -7.36 6.44 3.86
C TYR A 225 -7.82 6.98 2.51
N LYS A 226 -6.90 7.27 1.62
CA LYS A 226 -7.23 7.75 0.27
C LYS A 226 -7.92 6.67 -0.57
N GLY A 227 -7.43 5.44 -0.51
CA GLY A 227 -8.08 4.29 -1.15
C GLY A 227 -9.50 4.08 -0.65
N LYS A 228 -9.74 4.24 0.66
CA LYS A 228 -11.08 4.19 1.23
C LYS A 228 -11.99 5.33 0.72
N GLU A 229 -11.48 6.55 0.67
CA GLU A 229 -12.21 7.69 0.12
C GLU A 229 -12.67 7.36 -1.31
N LEU A 230 -11.77 6.85 -2.13
CA LEU A 230 -12.03 6.46 -3.51
C LEU A 230 -12.99 5.27 -3.62
N ALA A 231 -12.92 4.32 -2.70
CA ALA A 231 -13.78 3.12 -2.69
C ALA A 231 -15.28 3.46 -2.52
N ALA A 232 -15.61 4.66 -2.01
CA ALA A 232 -16.99 5.13 -1.88
C ALA A 232 -17.62 5.57 -3.22
N TYR A 233 -16.81 5.75 -4.28
CA TYR A 233 -17.31 6.22 -5.57
C TYR A 233 -17.73 5.07 -6.48
N PRO A 234 -18.77 5.27 -7.34
CA PRO A 234 -19.10 4.32 -8.39
C PRO A 234 -17.88 4.07 -9.30
N GLY A 235 -17.56 2.80 -9.56
CA GLY A 235 -16.39 2.44 -10.36
C GLY A 235 -15.10 2.19 -9.57
N ALA A 236 -15.13 2.28 -8.24
CA ALA A 236 -13.99 2.02 -7.37
C ALA A 236 -13.32 0.66 -7.64
N ALA A 237 -14.09 -0.39 -7.88
CA ALA A 237 -13.55 -1.72 -8.17
C ALA A 237 -12.71 -1.73 -9.46
N TRP A 238 -13.17 -1.03 -10.51
CA TRP A 238 -12.39 -0.85 -11.74
C TRP A 238 -11.13 -0.02 -11.48
N PHE A 239 -11.27 1.09 -10.77
CA PHE A 239 -10.13 1.94 -10.41
C PHE A 239 -9.05 1.17 -9.65
N LEU A 240 -9.44 0.37 -8.65
CA LEU A 240 -8.51 -0.46 -7.87
C LEU A 240 -7.89 -1.58 -8.72
N SER A 241 -8.63 -2.18 -9.67
CA SER A 241 -8.03 -3.16 -10.58
C SER A 241 -6.97 -2.52 -11.48
N VAL A 242 -7.18 -1.28 -11.95
CA VAL A 242 -6.17 -0.52 -12.69
C VAL A 242 -4.97 -0.17 -11.79
N ALA A 243 -5.23 0.22 -10.54
CA ALA A 243 -4.18 0.56 -9.58
C ALA A 243 -3.28 -0.64 -9.21
N LEU A 244 -3.79 -1.85 -9.28
CA LEU A 244 -3.05 -3.08 -8.98
C LEU A 244 -2.45 -3.77 -10.21
N GLU A 245 -2.86 -3.39 -11.43
CA GLU A 245 -2.40 -4.03 -12.68
C GLU A 245 -0.87 -4.06 -12.85
N PRO A 246 -0.12 -2.98 -12.56
CA PRO A 246 1.32 -2.99 -12.71
C PRO A 246 2.06 -3.74 -11.59
N LEU A 247 1.41 -3.99 -10.44
CA LEU A 247 2.04 -4.52 -9.23
C LEU A 247 2.19 -6.04 -9.30
N GLU A 248 3.29 -6.56 -8.77
CA GLU A 248 3.43 -7.98 -8.53
C GLU A 248 2.57 -8.39 -7.32
N THR A 249 1.56 -9.23 -7.54
CA THR A 249 0.66 -9.69 -6.49
C THR A 249 0.03 -11.04 -6.84
N ASP A 250 -0.41 -11.78 -5.84
CA ASP A 250 -1.22 -12.99 -5.97
C ASP A 250 -2.74 -12.72 -5.85
N LEU A 251 -3.13 -11.45 -5.70
CA LEU A 251 -4.52 -11.03 -5.67
C LEU A 251 -5.17 -11.27 -7.04
N THR A 252 -6.25 -12.03 -7.07
CA THR A 252 -7.08 -12.19 -8.26
C THR A 252 -7.99 -10.98 -8.48
N GLN A 253 -8.55 -10.82 -9.69
CA GLN A 253 -9.56 -9.78 -9.93
C GLN A 253 -10.75 -9.88 -8.97
N ASP A 254 -11.18 -11.09 -8.63
CA ASP A 254 -12.27 -11.30 -7.67
C ASP A 254 -11.86 -10.86 -6.26
N ASP A 255 -10.60 -11.09 -5.84
CA ASP A 255 -10.07 -10.58 -4.59
C ASP A 255 -10.07 -9.05 -4.55
N VAL A 256 -9.63 -8.41 -5.65
CA VAL A 256 -9.62 -6.96 -5.79
C VAL A 256 -11.04 -6.38 -5.68
N ILE A 257 -12.00 -6.96 -6.39
CA ILE A 257 -13.40 -6.54 -6.33
C ILE A 257 -13.95 -6.73 -4.92
N ARG A 258 -13.66 -7.85 -4.28
CA ARG A 258 -14.05 -8.12 -2.89
C ARG A 258 -13.46 -7.11 -1.94
N LEU A 259 -12.13 -6.89 -1.99
CA LEU A 259 -11.45 -5.91 -1.15
C LEU A 259 -11.99 -4.50 -1.37
N ALA A 260 -12.25 -4.09 -2.62
CA ALA A 260 -12.84 -2.79 -2.94
C ALA A 260 -14.20 -2.60 -2.26
N ARG A 261 -15.05 -3.62 -2.31
CA ARG A 261 -16.38 -3.61 -1.66
C ARG A 261 -16.26 -3.56 -0.15
N GLN A 262 -15.36 -4.36 0.40
CA GLN A 262 -15.06 -4.41 1.81
C GLN A 262 -14.59 -3.03 2.29
N PHE A 263 -13.63 -2.43 1.61
CA PHE A 263 -13.14 -1.09 1.93
C PHE A 263 -14.22 -0.01 1.82
N ALA A 264 -15.13 -0.10 0.84
CA ALA A 264 -16.24 0.84 0.71
C ALA A 264 -17.20 0.79 1.91
N SER A 265 -17.52 -0.41 2.41
CA SER A 265 -18.41 -0.63 3.55
C SER A 265 -17.72 -0.52 4.91
N PHE A 266 -16.40 -0.56 4.93
CA PHE A 266 -15.58 -0.59 6.12
C PHE A 266 -15.62 0.77 6.86
N PRO A 267 -16.12 0.85 8.07
CA PRO A 267 -16.04 2.07 8.84
C PRO A 267 -14.61 2.25 9.36
N VAL A 268 -13.62 2.51 8.50
CA VAL A 268 -12.24 2.70 8.99
C VAL A 268 -12.24 3.80 10.02
N VAL A 269 -12.14 3.39 11.25
CA VAL A 269 -12.14 4.30 12.39
C VAL A 269 -10.71 4.48 12.88
N ASP A 270 -9.86 3.45 12.73
CA ASP A 270 -8.53 3.46 13.33
C ASP A 270 -7.54 2.58 12.56
N ILE A 271 -6.45 3.19 12.07
CA ILE A 271 -5.31 2.49 11.49
C ILE A 271 -4.09 2.77 12.36
N GLN A 272 -3.52 1.73 12.95
CA GLN A 272 -2.38 1.85 13.84
C GLN A 272 -1.13 1.18 13.24
N GLY A 273 0.04 1.77 13.46
CA GLY A 273 1.31 1.23 13.02
C GLY A 273 2.22 0.87 14.19
N GLY A 274 2.83 -0.30 14.14
CA GLY A 274 3.85 -0.76 15.08
C GLY A 274 5.09 -1.29 14.37
N VAL A 275 6.22 -1.24 15.06
CA VAL A 275 7.49 -1.76 14.56
C VAL A 275 7.91 -2.94 15.42
N ALA A 276 8.31 -4.03 14.78
CA ALA A 276 8.84 -5.20 15.47
C ALA A 276 10.04 -4.80 16.34
N PRO A 277 10.00 -5.12 17.65
CA PRO A 277 11.05 -4.71 18.58
C PRO A 277 12.33 -5.52 18.33
N GLY A 278 13.47 -4.87 18.54
CA GLY A 278 14.77 -5.52 18.36
C GLY A 278 15.92 -4.63 18.79
N ARG A 279 17.10 -5.19 18.79
CA ARG A 279 18.34 -4.50 19.13
C ARG A 279 19.35 -4.59 18.00
N MET A 280 20.04 -3.50 17.74
CA MET A 280 21.15 -3.51 16.79
C MET A 280 22.33 -4.37 17.32
N GLY A 281 23.00 -5.04 16.39
CA GLY A 281 24.17 -5.85 16.68
C GLY A 281 24.93 -6.23 15.42
N MET A 282 25.88 -7.14 15.57
CA MET A 282 26.71 -7.62 14.47
C MET A 282 26.56 -9.13 14.30
N ALA A 283 26.35 -9.57 13.05
CA ALA A 283 26.46 -10.96 12.64
C ALA A 283 27.68 -11.06 11.71
N GLY A 284 28.81 -11.54 12.22
CA GLY A 284 30.09 -11.41 11.53
C GLY A 284 30.46 -9.97 11.32
N SER A 285 30.64 -9.52 10.07
CA SER A 285 30.93 -8.13 9.70
C SER A 285 29.69 -7.31 9.36
N ALA A 286 28.50 -7.93 9.30
CA ALA A 286 27.27 -7.26 8.93
C ALA A 286 26.55 -6.65 10.14
N SER A 287 26.14 -5.38 10.04
CA SER A 287 25.22 -4.77 11.01
C SER A 287 23.82 -5.34 10.78
N VAL A 288 23.19 -5.81 11.86
CA VAL A 288 21.89 -6.49 11.84
C VAL A 288 21.03 -6.06 13.01
N ILE A 289 19.74 -6.40 12.97
CA ILE A 289 18.81 -6.26 14.10
C ILE A 289 18.45 -7.66 14.59
N PHE A 290 18.72 -7.92 15.87
CA PHE A 290 18.22 -9.12 16.55
C PHE A 290 16.84 -8.79 17.11
N LEU A 291 15.82 -9.46 16.59
CA LEU A 291 14.46 -9.28 17.07
C LEU A 291 14.31 -9.71 18.51
N ASP A 292 13.50 -8.99 19.27
CA ASP A 292 13.01 -9.43 20.57
C ASP A 292 11.79 -10.33 20.36
N GLU A 293 12.02 -11.64 20.37
CA GLU A 293 10.99 -12.64 20.09
C GLU A 293 9.79 -12.53 21.07
N ALA A 294 10.04 -12.23 22.34
CA ALA A 294 8.98 -12.08 23.33
C ALA A 294 8.15 -10.80 23.07
N GLY A 295 8.81 -9.67 22.79
CA GLY A 295 8.16 -8.43 22.44
C GLY A 295 7.39 -8.54 21.13
N LEU A 296 7.94 -9.21 20.11
CA LEU A 296 7.25 -9.47 18.85
C LEU A 296 6.00 -10.33 19.05
N ALA A 297 6.09 -11.40 19.83
CA ALA A 297 4.93 -12.26 20.12
C ALA A 297 3.81 -11.50 20.84
N LEU A 298 4.16 -10.60 21.77
CA LEU A 298 3.17 -9.71 22.43
C LEU A 298 2.50 -8.77 21.43
N LEU A 299 3.29 -8.14 20.55
CA LEU A 299 2.78 -7.23 19.52
C LEU A 299 1.85 -7.96 18.55
N VAL A 300 2.26 -9.11 18.02
CA VAL A 300 1.45 -9.94 17.11
C VAL A 300 0.14 -10.38 17.81
N SER A 301 0.22 -10.91 19.03
CA SER A 301 -0.98 -11.32 19.78
C SER A 301 -1.96 -10.17 20.00
N SER A 302 -1.47 -8.96 20.27
CA SER A 302 -2.31 -7.77 20.43
C SER A 302 -2.96 -7.34 19.09
N ILE A 303 -2.21 -7.43 17.99
CA ILE A 303 -2.71 -7.13 16.64
C ILE A 303 -3.80 -8.14 16.27
N GLU A 304 -3.54 -9.44 16.34
CA GLU A 304 -4.50 -10.47 15.90
C GLU A 304 -5.76 -10.54 16.78
N SER A 305 -5.62 -10.35 18.10
CA SER A 305 -6.76 -10.50 19.00
C SER A 305 -7.64 -9.26 19.08
N GLN A 306 -7.09 -8.04 18.94
CA GLN A 306 -7.79 -6.78 19.22
C GLN A 306 -7.60 -5.72 18.11
N CYS A 307 -6.72 -5.97 17.16
CA CYS A 307 -6.19 -4.98 16.21
C CYS A 307 -5.80 -3.69 16.95
N VAL A 308 -4.87 -3.83 17.89
CA VAL A 308 -4.30 -2.72 18.69
C VAL A 308 -2.79 -2.85 18.70
N VAL A 309 -2.11 -1.73 18.48
CA VAL A 309 -0.66 -1.62 18.65
C VAL A 309 -0.40 -0.98 20.03
N PRO A 310 0.24 -1.69 20.98
CA PRO A 310 0.62 -1.12 22.27
C PRO A 310 1.57 0.09 22.09
N ASP A 311 1.48 1.09 22.97
CA ASP A 311 2.21 2.36 22.84
C ASP A 311 3.73 2.18 22.79
N GLU A 312 4.26 1.14 23.44
CA GLU A 312 5.69 0.81 23.44
C GLU A 312 6.24 0.39 22.08
N PHE A 313 5.37 -0.01 21.12
CA PHE A 313 5.75 -0.46 19.77
C PHE A 313 5.38 0.55 18.66
N ARG A 314 4.80 1.71 19.03
CA ARG A 314 4.41 2.76 18.09
C ARG A 314 5.56 3.64 17.60
#